data_5fd9c8275652f7d50e8e71c14da99458
#
_entry.id   5fd9c8275652f7d50e8e71c14da99458
#
_cell.length_a   1.000
_cell.length_b   1.000
_cell.length_c   1.000
_cell.angle_alpha   90.00
_cell.angle_beta   90.00
_cell.angle_gamma   90.00
#
_symmetry.space_group_name_H-M   'P 1'
#
loop_
_entity.id
_entity.type
_entity.pdbx_description
1 polymer ?
#
loop_
_entity_poly.entity_id
_entity_poly.type
_entity_poly.pdbx_seq_one_letter_code
_entity_poly.pdbx_strand_id
1 'polypeptide(L)'
;GLGDVYKRQLGGTDHKSAVAAAINHFGVTEADLKKVMAVALEKGGDYADLYFEHTFNNDVSLMDGKVNNCGSNIDFGMGVRVLAGDQSGYAYVEGVTLEEMLRAARTAARIASSGKAGKPVGLTAKTIARNRYAVTAPWEDVSVKDKIPYLEKLNEKIFSLDNRVRKVQAYLQDSTSHVLFCNSEGVSYYDYRPMVSFMAVCIMEENGKMENGYAGRSYRKGFEFMTDDVVDVIAREVVDRTAILFKAIKPKGGEMPVVMGSGGSGILLHEAIGHAFEADFNRKDISIFSSQLNKKVCNEHINVVDDGTIPFNRGSVNFDDEGVEGQKTYIVREGVLTSYLHDRISAKHYGVNPTGNGRRDTFRNLPIPRMRATYMEAGNMKEALSLIHISEPTRPLYIS
;
A
#
# COMPACT_ATOMS: atom_id res chain seq x y z
N GLY A 1 1.35 -27.41 -1.74
CA GLY A 1 1.63 -26.31 -2.70
C GLY A 1 1.18 -24.98 -2.13
N LEU A 2 1.46 -23.85 -2.80
CA LEU A 2 1.07 -22.48 -2.39
C LEU A 2 -0.43 -22.37 -2.07
N GLY A 3 -1.30 -23.03 -2.86
CA GLY A 3 -2.74 -23.06 -2.61
C GLY A 3 -3.15 -23.65 -1.26
N ASP A 4 -2.34 -24.51 -0.66
CA ASP A 4 -2.63 -25.11 0.64
C ASP A 4 -2.29 -24.14 1.78
N VAL A 5 -1.26 -23.30 1.63
CA VAL A 5 -0.89 -22.26 2.60
C VAL A 5 -1.98 -21.21 2.68
N TYR A 6 -2.49 -20.79 1.53
CA TYR A 6 -3.57 -19.84 1.38
C TYR A 6 -4.90 -20.35 1.96
N LYS A 7 -5.32 -21.57 1.61
CA LYS A 7 -6.56 -22.19 2.12
C LYS A 7 -6.57 -22.30 3.65
N ARG A 8 -5.42 -22.52 4.27
CA ARG A 8 -5.27 -22.52 5.73
C ARG A 8 -5.44 -21.13 6.35
N GLN A 9 -5.05 -20.07 5.67
CA GLN A 9 -5.28 -18.69 6.14
C GLN A 9 -6.75 -18.27 6.05
N LEU A 10 -7.52 -18.78 5.06
CA LEU A 10 -8.96 -18.52 4.92
C LEU A 10 -9.80 -19.20 6.01
N GLY A 11 -9.39 -20.37 6.49
CA GLY A 11 -10.16 -21.20 7.42
C GLY A 11 -10.20 -20.72 8.86
N GLY A 12 -9.61 -19.55 9.20
CA GLY A 12 -9.56 -19.02 10.57
C GLY A 12 -8.79 -19.92 11.57
N THR A 13 -8.00 -20.87 11.06
CA THR A 13 -7.35 -21.90 11.85
C THR A 13 -5.83 -21.86 11.72
N ASP A 14 -5.20 -21.84 12.88
CA ASP A 14 -3.81 -22.16 13.12
C ASP A 14 -2.75 -21.37 12.31
N HIS A 15 -2.52 -20.13 12.75
CA HIS A 15 -1.43 -19.28 12.25
C HIS A 15 -0.06 -19.96 12.36
N LYS A 16 0.14 -20.89 13.29
CA LYS A 16 1.36 -21.70 13.37
C LYS A 16 1.53 -22.56 12.13
N SER A 17 0.46 -23.16 11.64
CA SER A 17 0.54 -23.97 10.41
C SER A 17 0.74 -23.11 9.17
N ALA A 18 0.22 -21.87 9.13
CA ALA A 18 0.46 -20.95 8.03
C ALA A 18 1.93 -20.48 7.99
N VAL A 19 2.50 -20.13 9.16
CA VAL A 19 3.92 -19.77 9.26
C VAL A 19 4.81 -20.97 8.92
N ALA A 20 4.51 -22.18 9.41
CA ALA A 20 5.28 -23.38 9.08
C ALA A 20 5.22 -23.71 7.58
N ALA A 21 4.05 -23.55 6.95
CA ALA A 21 3.90 -23.74 5.51
C ALA A 21 4.66 -22.68 4.70
N ALA A 22 4.70 -21.42 5.17
CA ALA A 22 5.49 -20.35 4.56
C ALA A 22 7.00 -20.62 4.68
N ILE A 23 7.47 -21.10 5.84
CA ILE A 23 8.86 -21.55 6.05
C ILE A 23 9.24 -22.61 5.01
N ASN A 24 8.39 -23.62 4.81
CA ASN A 24 8.60 -24.63 3.78
C ASN A 24 8.56 -24.06 2.36
N HIS A 25 7.67 -23.09 2.11
CA HIS A 25 7.56 -22.44 0.81
C HIS A 25 8.86 -21.72 0.41
N PHE A 26 9.52 -21.04 1.37
CA PHE A 26 10.81 -20.41 1.14
C PHE A 26 11.99 -21.38 1.20
N GLY A 27 11.75 -22.66 1.45
CA GLY A 27 12.79 -23.70 1.47
C GLY A 27 13.75 -23.58 2.66
N VAL A 28 13.31 -22.96 3.75
CA VAL A 28 14.09 -22.76 4.96
C VAL A 28 13.54 -23.56 6.13
N THR A 29 14.29 -23.63 7.24
CA THR A 29 13.86 -24.26 8.49
C THR A 29 13.85 -23.24 9.63
N GLU A 30 13.10 -23.52 10.70
CA GLU A 30 13.18 -22.68 11.92
C GLU A 30 14.61 -22.62 12.51
N ALA A 31 15.37 -23.70 12.36
CA ALA A 31 16.78 -23.73 12.80
C ALA A 31 17.65 -22.78 11.96
N ASP A 32 17.40 -22.68 10.66
CA ASP A 32 18.08 -21.72 9.79
C ASP A 32 17.73 -20.29 10.17
N LEU A 33 16.44 -19.99 10.37
CA LEU A 33 16.00 -18.67 10.81
C LEU A 33 16.64 -18.24 12.12
N LYS A 34 16.70 -19.14 13.11
CA LYS A 34 17.37 -18.89 14.40
C LYS A 34 18.86 -18.63 14.22
N LYS A 35 19.53 -19.39 13.36
CA LYS A 35 20.97 -19.26 13.08
C LYS A 35 21.27 -17.93 12.38
N VAL A 36 20.47 -17.56 11.37
CA VAL A 36 20.60 -16.27 10.66
C VAL A 36 20.36 -15.09 11.61
N MET A 37 19.34 -15.19 12.47
CA MET A 37 19.03 -14.17 13.47
C MET A 37 20.17 -14.01 14.50
N ALA A 38 20.77 -15.11 14.95
CA ALA A 38 21.92 -15.07 15.86
C ALA A 38 23.13 -14.35 15.26
N VAL A 39 23.42 -14.63 13.98
CA VAL A 39 24.48 -13.95 13.24
C VAL A 39 24.18 -12.47 13.00
N ALA A 40 22.91 -12.12 12.73
CA ALA A 40 22.48 -10.73 12.60
C ALA A 40 22.75 -9.90 13.89
N LEU A 41 22.64 -10.54 15.06
CA LEU A 41 22.83 -9.89 16.37
C LEU A 41 24.28 -9.99 16.92
N GLU A 42 25.18 -10.72 16.26
CA GLU A 42 26.52 -11.03 16.83
C GLU A 42 27.40 -9.81 17.08
N LYS A 43 27.20 -8.70 16.38
CA LYS A 43 27.96 -7.44 16.50
C LYS A 43 27.29 -6.41 17.40
N GLY A 44 26.20 -6.76 18.08
CA GLY A 44 25.60 -5.92 19.09
C GLY A 44 24.38 -5.14 18.63
N GLY A 45 23.62 -5.66 17.65
CA GLY A 45 22.31 -5.11 17.31
C GLY A 45 21.31 -5.24 18.47
N ASP A 46 20.53 -4.19 18.71
CA ASP A 46 19.40 -4.19 19.68
C ASP A 46 18.23 -5.00 19.16
N TYR A 47 18.09 -5.06 17.85
CA TYR A 47 16.99 -5.67 17.14
C TYR A 47 17.43 -6.15 15.75
N ALA A 48 16.84 -7.25 15.30
CA ALA A 48 17.00 -7.71 13.92
C ALA A 48 15.69 -8.27 13.39
N ASP A 49 15.46 -8.14 12.10
CA ASP A 49 14.36 -8.81 11.39
C ASP A 49 14.81 -9.43 10.07
N LEU A 50 14.06 -10.45 9.68
CA LEU A 50 14.15 -11.17 8.42
C LEU A 50 12.82 -11.01 7.70
N TYR A 51 12.84 -10.48 6.49
CA TYR A 51 11.68 -10.27 5.65
C TYR A 51 11.85 -11.05 4.36
N PHE A 52 11.04 -12.08 4.17
CA PHE A 52 10.99 -12.90 2.97
C PHE A 52 9.83 -12.47 2.12
N GLU A 53 10.04 -12.38 0.82
CA GLU A 53 9.03 -12.01 -0.15
C GLU A 53 9.10 -12.91 -1.38
N HIS A 54 7.93 -13.38 -1.81
CA HIS A 54 7.73 -14.00 -3.10
C HIS A 54 6.51 -13.35 -3.74
N THR A 55 6.76 -12.49 -4.73
CA THR A 55 5.73 -11.71 -5.39
C THR A 55 5.62 -12.10 -6.85
N PHE A 56 4.41 -12.41 -7.27
CA PHE A 56 4.03 -12.62 -8.67
C PHE A 56 3.29 -11.38 -9.15
N ASN A 57 3.78 -10.77 -10.22
CA ASN A 57 3.12 -9.63 -10.87
C ASN A 57 2.75 -10.04 -12.29
N ASN A 58 1.50 -9.82 -12.67
CA ASN A 58 1.03 -10.08 -14.02
C ASN A 58 0.34 -8.83 -14.57
N ASP A 59 0.51 -8.60 -15.86
CA ASP A 59 -0.19 -7.57 -16.58
C ASP A 59 -0.71 -8.08 -17.93
N VAL A 60 -1.90 -7.64 -18.27
CA VAL A 60 -2.50 -7.86 -19.59
C VAL A 60 -3.09 -6.54 -20.04
N SER A 61 -2.78 -6.13 -21.26
CA SER A 61 -3.40 -4.96 -21.88
C SER A 61 -4.02 -5.29 -23.23
N LEU A 62 -5.11 -4.60 -23.51
CA LEU A 62 -5.84 -4.67 -24.76
C LEU A 62 -5.91 -3.27 -25.37
N MET A 63 -5.66 -3.18 -26.66
CA MET A 63 -5.77 -1.95 -27.44
C MET A 63 -6.61 -2.22 -28.68
N ASP A 64 -7.67 -1.45 -28.82
CA ASP A 64 -8.60 -1.54 -29.96
C ASP A 64 -9.09 -2.98 -30.24
N GLY A 65 -9.50 -3.67 -29.17
CA GLY A 65 -10.03 -5.03 -29.23
C GLY A 65 -8.99 -6.14 -29.42
N LYS A 66 -7.69 -5.84 -29.36
CA LYS A 66 -6.61 -6.83 -29.50
C LYS A 66 -5.68 -6.79 -28.31
N VAL A 67 -5.25 -7.97 -27.86
CA VAL A 67 -4.22 -8.06 -26.82
C VAL A 67 -2.93 -7.43 -27.34
N ASN A 68 -2.46 -6.41 -26.64
CA ASN A 68 -1.29 -5.62 -26.99
C ASN A 68 -0.06 -6.02 -26.18
N ASN A 69 -0.25 -6.37 -24.92
CA ASN A 69 0.81 -6.82 -24.03
C ASN A 69 0.31 -7.89 -23.06
N CYS A 70 1.19 -8.80 -22.72
CA CYS A 70 0.99 -9.78 -21.65
C CYS A 70 2.35 -10.04 -21.00
N GLY A 71 2.49 -9.63 -19.73
CA GLY A 71 3.72 -9.76 -18.97
C GLY A 71 3.53 -10.52 -17.68
N SER A 72 4.61 -11.13 -17.20
CA SER A 72 4.70 -11.72 -15.87
C SER A 72 6.10 -11.49 -15.32
N ASN A 73 6.18 -11.11 -14.04
CA ASN A 73 7.42 -10.91 -13.32
C ASN A 73 7.34 -11.56 -11.94
N ILE A 74 8.44 -12.14 -11.48
CA ILE A 74 8.54 -12.77 -10.17
C ILE A 74 9.67 -12.10 -9.41
N ASP A 75 9.35 -11.62 -8.20
CA ASP A 75 10.31 -11.18 -7.21
C ASP A 75 10.40 -12.21 -6.09
N PHE A 76 11.61 -12.73 -5.83
CA PHE A 76 11.85 -13.73 -4.80
C PHE A 76 13.16 -13.44 -4.07
N GLY A 77 13.10 -13.39 -2.73
CA GLY A 77 14.28 -13.19 -1.92
C GLY A 77 13.97 -12.84 -0.48
N MET A 78 15.00 -12.38 0.23
CA MET A 78 14.85 -11.93 1.60
C MET A 78 15.78 -10.76 1.93
N GLY A 79 15.32 -9.91 2.84
CA GLY A 79 16.11 -8.86 3.46
C GLY A 79 16.42 -9.14 4.92
N VAL A 80 17.61 -8.77 5.36
CA VAL A 80 18.02 -8.78 6.77
C VAL A 80 18.24 -7.34 7.21
N ARG A 81 17.58 -6.93 8.27
CA ARG A 81 17.78 -5.64 8.92
C ARG A 81 18.31 -5.85 10.34
N VAL A 82 19.28 -5.03 10.72
CA VAL A 82 19.79 -4.93 12.09
C VAL A 82 19.71 -3.48 12.54
N LEU A 83 19.22 -3.25 13.76
CA LEU A 83 19.20 -1.93 14.38
C LEU A 83 20.16 -1.93 15.56
N ALA A 84 20.93 -0.84 15.70
CA ALA A 84 21.78 -0.52 16.84
C ALA A 84 21.58 0.97 17.20
N GLY A 85 20.71 1.25 18.17
CA GLY A 85 20.23 2.61 18.42
C GLY A 85 19.48 3.15 17.20
N ASP A 86 19.97 4.25 16.64
CA ASP A 86 19.44 4.88 15.41
C ASP A 86 20.11 4.41 14.12
N GLN A 87 21.12 3.54 14.22
CA GLN A 87 21.81 2.98 13.07
C GLN A 87 21.04 1.77 12.52
N SER A 88 20.90 1.71 11.20
CA SER A 88 20.29 0.60 10.49
C SER A 88 21.32 -0.06 9.56
N GLY A 89 21.60 -1.34 9.79
CA GLY A 89 22.31 -2.18 8.85
C GLY A 89 21.31 -2.98 8.02
N TYR A 90 21.51 -3.02 6.71
CA TYR A 90 20.66 -3.75 5.80
C TYR A 90 21.46 -4.49 4.74
N ALA A 91 21.02 -5.70 4.43
CA ALA A 91 21.47 -6.45 3.28
C ALA A 91 20.37 -7.38 2.80
N TYR A 92 20.36 -7.71 1.53
CA TYR A 92 19.38 -8.61 0.93
C TYR A 92 20.05 -9.65 0.04
N VAL A 93 19.32 -10.71 -0.27
CA VAL A 93 19.69 -11.77 -1.21
C VAL A 93 18.48 -12.20 -2.03
N GLU A 94 18.70 -12.56 -3.27
CA GLU A 94 17.67 -13.11 -4.17
C GLU A 94 17.59 -14.65 -4.07
N GLY A 95 18.68 -15.29 -3.66
CA GLY A 95 18.68 -16.70 -3.27
C GLY A 95 18.45 -16.86 -1.77
N VAL A 96 17.64 -17.86 -1.37
CA VAL A 96 17.25 -18.10 0.03
C VAL A 96 17.95 -19.36 0.58
N THR A 97 19.22 -19.56 0.20
CA THR A 97 20.06 -20.62 0.80
C THR A 97 20.61 -20.16 2.16
N LEU A 98 20.87 -21.10 3.06
CA LEU A 98 21.41 -20.76 4.38
C LEU A 98 22.73 -19.97 4.27
N GLU A 99 23.59 -20.29 3.32
CA GLU A 99 24.86 -19.60 3.10
C GLU A 99 24.65 -18.14 2.72
N GLU A 100 23.76 -17.86 1.76
CA GLU A 100 23.43 -16.51 1.30
C GLU A 100 22.78 -15.68 2.40
N MET A 101 21.82 -16.27 3.13
CA MET A 101 21.18 -15.63 4.29
C MET A 101 22.19 -15.25 5.38
N LEU A 102 23.12 -16.15 5.70
CA LEU A 102 24.20 -15.88 6.66
C LEU A 102 25.15 -14.78 6.17
N ARG A 103 25.44 -14.71 4.87
CA ARG A 103 26.23 -13.64 4.26
C ARG A 103 25.53 -12.29 4.41
N ALA A 104 24.24 -12.21 4.11
CA ALA A 104 23.43 -10.99 4.30
C ALA A 104 23.40 -10.57 5.77
N ALA A 105 23.16 -11.51 6.69
CA ALA A 105 23.16 -11.25 8.13
C ALA A 105 24.49 -10.67 8.64
N ARG A 106 25.62 -11.24 8.23
CA ARG A 106 26.96 -10.70 8.59
C ARG A 106 27.15 -9.29 8.04
N THR A 107 26.68 -9.01 6.83
CA THR A 107 26.80 -7.69 6.21
C THR A 107 25.96 -6.66 6.97
N ALA A 108 24.70 -6.95 7.26
CA ALA A 108 23.82 -6.08 8.03
C ALA A 108 24.36 -5.83 9.46
N ALA A 109 24.86 -6.89 10.13
CA ALA A 109 25.46 -6.79 11.46
C ALA A 109 26.72 -5.91 11.50
N ARG A 110 27.53 -5.89 10.43
CA ARG A 110 28.74 -5.03 10.34
C ARG A 110 28.39 -3.55 10.17
N ILE A 111 27.30 -3.24 9.48
CA ILE A 111 26.84 -1.86 9.23
C ILE A 111 26.26 -1.26 10.51
N ALA A 112 25.47 -2.04 11.28
CA ALA A 112 24.91 -1.61 12.55
C ALA A 112 25.54 -2.41 13.70
N SER A 113 26.58 -1.87 14.32
CA SER A 113 27.30 -2.54 15.41
C SER A 113 27.39 -1.66 16.66
N SER A 114 27.02 -2.20 17.84
CA SER A 114 27.10 -1.51 19.13
C SER A 114 28.00 -2.20 20.18
N GLY A 115 28.61 -3.31 19.81
CA GLY A 115 29.63 -3.99 20.62
C GLY A 115 29.11 -5.01 21.65
N LYS A 116 27.80 -5.13 21.90
CA LYS A 116 27.23 -6.16 22.78
C LYS A 116 26.33 -7.11 22.01
N ALA A 117 26.71 -8.38 21.88
CA ALA A 117 25.94 -9.38 21.17
C ALA A 117 24.55 -9.62 21.81
N GLY A 118 23.52 -9.51 21.00
CA GLY A 118 22.15 -9.90 21.39
C GLY A 118 21.93 -11.40 21.24
N LYS A 119 20.90 -11.92 21.89
CA LYS A 119 20.47 -13.32 21.77
C LYS A 119 19.05 -13.36 21.18
N PRO A 120 18.81 -14.14 20.11
CA PRO A 120 17.47 -14.28 19.56
C PRO A 120 16.56 -15.06 20.51
N VAL A 121 15.29 -14.69 20.54
CA VAL A 121 14.22 -15.39 21.27
C VAL A 121 13.56 -16.42 20.36
N GLY A 122 12.90 -17.43 20.94
CA GLY A 122 12.14 -18.41 20.16
C GLY A 122 10.98 -17.75 19.39
N LEU A 123 10.72 -18.21 18.17
CA LEU A 123 9.69 -17.64 17.31
C LEU A 123 8.27 -18.02 17.81
N THR A 124 7.38 -17.05 17.80
CA THR A 124 5.96 -17.20 18.10
C THR A 124 5.14 -16.62 16.95
N ALA A 125 4.27 -17.42 16.37
CA ALA A 125 3.41 -16.96 15.27
C ALA A 125 2.38 -15.96 15.79
N LYS A 126 2.32 -14.77 15.18
CA LYS A 126 1.24 -13.81 15.40
C LYS A 126 -0.04 -14.26 14.73
N THR A 127 -1.13 -14.05 15.43
CA THR A 127 -2.47 -14.32 14.94
C THR A 127 -2.99 -13.12 14.14
N ILE A 128 -3.50 -13.35 12.93
CA ILE A 128 -4.33 -12.38 12.21
C ILE A 128 -5.72 -12.45 12.80
N ALA A 129 -6.05 -11.54 13.72
CA ALA A 129 -7.36 -11.51 14.39
C ALA A 129 -8.49 -11.24 13.37
N ARG A 130 -8.24 -10.44 12.36
CA ARG A 130 -9.19 -10.13 11.28
C ARG A 130 -8.43 -9.98 9.96
N ASN A 131 -8.64 -10.94 9.05
CA ASN A 131 -8.08 -10.82 7.70
C ASN A 131 -8.83 -9.73 6.91
N ARG A 132 -8.11 -8.68 6.52
CA ARG A 132 -8.66 -7.49 5.84
C ARG A 132 -8.86 -7.70 4.34
N TYR A 133 -8.30 -8.76 3.78
CA TYR A 133 -8.33 -9.06 2.35
C TYR A 133 -8.39 -10.56 2.07
N ALA A 134 -9.34 -11.24 2.73
CA ALA A 134 -9.62 -12.63 2.45
C ALA A 134 -10.04 -12.80 0.98
N VAL A 135 -9.42 -13.73 0.27
CA VAL A 135 -9.63 -13.99 -1.17
C VAL A 135 -10.30 -15.34 -1.33
N THR A 136 -11.23 -15.46 -2.25
CA THR A 136 -11.91 -16.72 -2.56
C THR A 136 -11.41 -17.34 -3.86
N ALA A 137 -10.86 -16.55 -4.77
CA ALA A 137 -10.28 -16.98 -6.04
C ALA A 137 -8.87 -16.35 -6.21
N PRO A 138 -7.79 -17.05 -5.79
CA PRO A 138 -6.43 -16.54 -5.88
C PRO A 138 -5.98 -16.31 -7.33
N TRP A 139 -5.18 -15.29 -7.57
CA TRP A 139 -4.67 -14.94 -8.90
C TRP A 139 -3.73 -16.01 -9.47
N GLU A 140 -3.06 -16.78 -8.63
CA GLU A 140 -2.17 -17.87 -9.06
C GLU A 140 -2.92 -19.03 -9.74
N ASP A 141 -4.21 -19.18 -9.46
CA ASP A 141 -5.07 -20.21 -10.07
C ASP A 141 -5.72 -19.71 -11.38
N VAL A 142 -5.45 -18.44 -11.79
CA VAL A 142 -6.12 -17.77 -12.92
C VAL A 142 -5.18 -17.63 -14.12
N SER A 143 -5.54 -18.22 -15.24
CA SER A 143 -4.79 -18.10 -16.47
C SER A 143 -5.05 -16.78 -17.19
N VAL A 144 -4.15 -16.38 -18.09
CA VAL A 144 -4.36 -15.22 -18.97
C VAL A 144 -5.63 -15.36 -19.80
N LYS A 145 -5.98 -16.57 -20.20
CA LYS A 145 -7.22 -16.86 -20.98
C LYS A 145 -8.49 -16.51 -20.22
N ASP A 146 -8.46 -16.61 -18.89
CA ASP A 146 -9.60 -16.26 -18.05
C ASP A 146 -9.74 -14.74 -17.86
N LYS A 147 -8.65 -13.98 -18.03
CA LYS A 147 -8.58 -12.52 -17.86
C LYS A 147 -9.01 -11.76 -19.12
N ILE A 148 -8.62 -12.23 -20.30
CA ILE A 148 -8.86 -11.59 -21.61
C ILE A 148 -10.35 -11.25 -21.83
N PRO A 149 -11.33 -12.14 -21.57
CA PRO A 149 -12.74 -11.84 -21.80
C PRO A 149 -13.26 -10.60 -21.08
N TYR A 150 -12.73 -10.27 -19.91
CA TYR A 150 -13.12 -9.05 -19.17
C TYR A 150 -12.57 -7.79 -19.83
N LEU A 151 -11.38 -7.84 -20.39
CA LEU A 151 -10.79 -6.72 -21.13
C LEU A 151 -11.56 -6.49 -22.45
N GLU A 152 -11.89 -7.57 -23.18
CA GLU A 152 -12.70 -7.50 -24.39
C GLU A 152 -14.09 -6.94 -24.10
N LYS A 153 -14.76 -7.42 -23.07
CA LYS A 153 -16.06 -6.94 -22.62
C LYS A 153 -16.04 -5.47 -22.24
N LEU A 154 -14.99 -5.02 -21.53
CA LEU A 154 -14.80 -3.62 -21.17
C LEU A 154 -14.63 -2.75 -22.45
N ASN A 155 -13.82 -3.19 -23.39
CA ASN A 155 -13.62 -2.53 -24.67
C ASN A 155 -14.94 -2.40 -25.45
N GLU A 156 -15.67 -3.50 -25.66
CA GLU A 156 -16.95 -3.51 -26.37
C GLU A 156 -17.98 -2.61 -25.69
N LYS A 157 -18.07 -2.68 -24.36
CA LYS A 157 -18.99 -1.85 -23.59
C LYS A 157 -18.71 -0.37 -23.78
N ILE A 158 -17.46 0.07 -23.70
CA ILE A 158 -17.08 1.48 -23.90
C ILE A 158 -17.49 1.95 -25.30
N PHE A 159 -17.19 1.20 -26.36
CA PHE A 159 -17.61 1.52 -27.72
C PHE A 159 -19.12 1.60 -27.88
N SER A 160 -19.88 0.77 -27.16
CA SER A 160 -21.34 0.74 -27.25
C SER A 160 -22.04 1.93 -26.59
N LEU A 161 -21.37 2.62 -25.65
CA LEU A 161 -21.96 3.70 -24.86
C LEU A 161 -21.97 5.06 -25.57
N ASP A 162 -21.01 5.32 -26.46
CA ASP A 162 -20.91 6.61 -27.15
C ASP A 162 -20.25 6.45 -28.53
N ASN A 163 -20.92 6.95 -29.58
CA ASN A 163 -20.45 6.85 -30.98
C ASN A 163 -19.21 7.74 -31.28
N ARG A 164 -18.83 8.64 -30.38
CA ARG A 164 -17.62 9.46 -30.46
C ARG A 164 -16.37 8.71 -30.06
N VAL A 165 -16.50 7.54 -29.41
CA VAL A 165 -15.33 6.71 -29.05
C VAL A 165 -14.57 6.30 -30.30
N ARG A 166 -13.27 6.57 -30.33
CA ARG A 166 -12.35 6.20 -31.43
C ARG A 166 -11.36 5.14 -31.02
N LYS A 167 -10.94 5.15 -29.76
CA LYS A 167 -9.91 4.22 -29.25
C LYS A 167 -10.14 3.89 -27.79
N VAL A 168 -9.91 2.63 -27.46
CA VAL A 168 -9.95 2.14 -26.09
C VAL A 168 -8.66 1.39 -25.76
N GLN A 169 -8.12 1.67 -24.58
CA GLN A 169 -7.05 0.89 -24.00
C GLN A 169 -7.55 0.35 -22.65
N ALA A 170 -7.55 -0.96 -22.50
CA ALA A 170 -7.94 -1.63 -21.26
C ALA A 170 -6.73 -2.33 -20.64
N TYR A 171 -6.60 -2.24 -19.30
CA TYR A 171 -5.47 -2.76 -18.54
C TYR A 171 -5.97 -3.56 -17.35
N LEU A 172 -5.44 -4.75 -17.18
CA LEU A 172 -5.59 -5.56 -15.97
C LEU A 172 -4.21 -5.90 -15.44
N GLN A 173 -3.96 -5.49 -14.21
CA GLN A 173 -2.77 -5.83 -13.46
C GLN A 173 -3.19 -6.55 -12.19
N ASP A 174 -2.59 -7.68 -11.92
CA ASP A 174 -2.75 -8.41 -10.67
C ASP A 174 -1.40 -8.75 -10.06
N SER A 175 -1.37 -8.82 -8.75
CA SER A 175 -0.20 -9.33 -8.04
C SER A 175 -0.61 -10.11 -6.80
N THR A 176 0.26 -11.02 -6.43
CA THR A 176 0.17 -11.75 -5.17
C THR A 176 1.53 -11.77 -4.52
N SER A 177 1.61 -11.29 -3.26
CA SER A 177 2.83 -11.38 -2.48
C SER A 177 2.64 -12.33 -1.30
N HIS A 178 3.52 -13.31 -1.19
CA HIS A 178 3.69 -14.16 -0.02
C HIS A 178 4.78 -13.56 0.84
N VAL A 179 4.43 -13.12 2.04
CA VAL A 179 5.36 -12.48 2.97
C VAL A 179 5.52 -13.35 4.22
N LEU A 180 6.76 -13.74 4.52
CA LEU A 180 7.12 -14.33 5.81
C LEU A 180 8.04 -13.36 6.54
N PHE A 181 7.67 -13.00 7.75
CA PHE A 181 8.43 -12.10 8.61
C PHE A 181 8.81 -12.81 9.91
N CYS A 182 10.03 -12.55 10.39
CA CYS A 182 10.52 -12.99 11.69
C CYS A 182 11.40 -11.90 12.30
N ASN A 183 11.35 -11.74 13.62
CA ASN A 183 12.25 -10.81 14.31
C ASN A 183 12.92 -11.40 15.55
N SER A 184 13.90 -10.68 16.08
CA SER A 184 14.67 -11.07 17.26
C SER A 184 13.88 -11.04 18.58
N GLU A 185 12.69 -10.42 18.59
CA GLU A 185 11.76 -10.39 19.72
C GLU A 185 10.84 -11.62 19.73
N GLY A 186 11.04 -12.55 18.79
CA GLY A 186 10.29 -13.80 18.71
C GLY A 186 8.99 -13.69 17.91
N VAL A 187 8.70 -12.57 17.27
CA VAL A 187 7.51 -12.42 16.43
C VAL A 187 7.75 -13.06 15.06
N SER A 188 6.79 -13.86 14.61
CA SER A 188 6.72 -14.34 13.21
C SER A 188 5.29 -14.24 12.70
N TYR A 189 5.14 -13.94 11.40
CA TYR A 189 3.85 -14.00 10.70
C TYR A 189 4.04 -14.37 9.24
N TYR A 190 2.99 -14.91 8.67
CA TYR A 190 2.80 -15.05 7.24
C TYR A 190 1.62 -14.19 6.79
N ASP A 191 1.76 -13.49 5.67
CA ASP A 191 0.71 -12.66 5.10
C ASP A 191 0.61 -12.89 3.59
N TYR A 192 -0.58 -13.23 3.12
CA TYR A 192 -0.93 -13.34 1.72
C TYR A 192 -1.54 -12.03 1.26
N ARG A 193 -0.88 -11.34 0.36
CA ARG A 193 -1.23 -9.97 -0.05
C ARG A 193 -1.62 -9.91 -1.52
N PRO A 194 -2.92 -10.03 -1.84
CA PRO A 194 -3.40 -9.86 -3.20
C PRO A 194 -3.48 -8.38 -3.57
N MET A 195 -3.42 -8.10 -4.87
CA MET A 195 -3.70 -6.78 -5.43
C MET A 195 -4.25 -6.94 -6.84
N VAL A 196 -5.23 -6.12 -7.19
CA VAL A 196 -5.74 -6.01 -8.56
C VAL A 196 -5.93 -4.55 -8.91
N SER A 197 -5.64 -4.21 -10.16
CA SER A 197 -5.96 -2.93 -10.79
C SER A 197 -6.57 -3.21 -12.16
N PHE A 198 -7.81 -2.78 -12.37
CA PHE A 198 -8.51 -2.89 -13.64
C PHE A 198 -8.97 -1.52 -14.07
N MET A 199 -8.54 -1.08 -15.27
CA MET A 199 -8.73 0.29 -15.75
C MET A 199 -8.89 0.37 -17.26
N ALA A 200 -9.48 1.46 -17.72
CA ALA A 200 -9.54 1.82 -19.13
C ALA A 200 -9.18 3.28 -19.37
N VAL A 201 -8.61 3.53 -20.55
CA VAL A 201 -8.50 4.85 -21.16
C VAL A 201 -9.42 4.87 -22.37
N CYS A 202 -10.26 5.90 -22.46
CA CYS A 202 -11.15 6.15 -23.59
C CYS A 202 -10.69 7.41 -24.33
N ILE A 203 -10.57 7.32 -25.65
CA ILE A 203 -10.27 8.45 -26.53
C ILE A 203 -11.49 8.67 -27.40
N MET A 204 -12.03 9.89 -27.37
CA MET A 204 -13.19 10.32 -28.15
C MET A 204 -12.83 11.43 -29.12
N GLU A 205 -13.61 11.55 -30.17
CA GLU A 205 -13.52 12.64 -31.15
C GLU A 205 -14.88 13.28 -31.38
N GLU A 206 -14.93 14.61 -31.33
CA GLU A 206 -16.11 15.40 -31.69
C GLU A 206 -15.68 16.64 -32.45
N ASN A 207 -16.16 16.80 -33.70
CA ASN A 207 -15.87 17.96 -34.58
C ASN A 207 -14.36 18.22 -34.76
N GLY A 208 -13.55 17.18 -34.91
CA GLY A 208 -12.09 17.26 -35.07
C GLY A 208 -11.32 17.53 -33.78
N LYS A 209 -11.99 17.69 -32.62
CA LYS A 209 -11.37 17.77 -31.31
C LYS A 209 -11.26 16.37 -30.72
N MET A 210 -10.09 16.05 -30.19
CA MET A 210 -9.84 14.79 -29.47
C MET A 210 -9.75 15.05 -27.97
N GLU A 211 -10.43 14.20 -27.18
CA GLU A 211 -10.33 14.20 -25.73
C GLU A 211 -10.09 12.78 -25.21
N ASN A 212 -9.42 12.66 -24.07
CA ASN A 212 -9.20 11.39 -23.42
C ASN A 212 -9.50 11.46 -21.92
N GLY A 213 -10.01 10.36 -21.41
CA GLY A 213 -10.26 10.19 -19.98
C GLY A 213 -9.89 8.79 -19.56
N TYR A 214 -9.77 8.59 -18.25
CA TYR A 214 -9.51 7.29 -17.67
C TYR A 214 -10.43 7.01 -16.49
N ALA A 215 -10.72 5.73 -16.24
CA ALA A 215 -11.36 5.24 -15.05
C ALA A 215 -10.81 3.87 -14.67
N GLY A 216 -10.82 3.54 -13.41
CA GLY A 216 -10.34 2.25 -12.93
C GLY A 216 -10.66 2.00 -11.47
N ARG A 217 -10.42 0.76 -11.07
CA ARG A 217 -10.59 0.28 -9.70
C ARG A 217 -9.37 -0.52 -9.29
N SER A 218 -8.95 -0.36 -8.04
CA SER A 218 -7.82 -1.09 -7.49
C SER A 218 -8.12 -1.50 -6.05
N TYR A 219 -7.99 -2.81 -5.77
CA TYR A 219 -8.32 -3.40 -4.48
C TYR A 219 -7.39 -4.55 -4.12
N ARG A 220 -7.33 -4.88 -2.83
CA ARG A 220 -6.75 -6.12 -2.34
C ARG A 220 -7.77 -7.26 -2.44
N LYS A 221 -8.01 -7.71 -3.67
CA LYS A 221 -8.94 -8.81 -3.99
C LYS A 221 -8.31 -9.81 -4.95
N GLY A 222 -8.82 -11.03 -4.97
CA GLY A 222 -8.53 -12.02 -5.99
C GLY A 222 -9.42 -11.87 -7.22
N PHE A 223 -9.48 -12.92 -8.02
CA PHE A 223 -10.22 -12.93 -9.28
C PHE A 223 -11.74 -12.76 -9.10
N GLU A 224 -12.28 -13.03 -7.90
CA GLU A 224 -13.68 -12.72 -7.55
C GLU A 224 -14.04 -11.24 -7.71
N PHE A 225 -13.05 -10.36 -7.86
CA PHE A 225 -13.26 -8.96 -8.20
C PHE A 225 -13.76 -8.75 -9.63
N MET A 226 -13.41 -9.65 -10.55
CA MET A 226 -13.74 -9.53 -11.98
C MET A 226 -15.20 -9.93 -12.22
N THR A 227 -16.08 -8.95 -12.21
CA THR A 227 -17.53 -9.09 -12.42
C THR A 227 -18.03 -8.17 -13.52
N ASP A 228 -19.21 -8.48 -14.07
CA ASP A 228 -19.88 -7.63 -15.06
C ASP A 228 -20.18 -6.24 -14.51
N ASP A 229 -20.57 -6.15 -13.23
CA ASP A 229 -20.80 -4.86 -12.58
C ASP A 229 -19.56 -3.97 -12.55
N VAL A 230 -18.39 -4.54 -12.28
CA VAL A 230 -17.11 -3.80 -12.31
C VAL A 230 -16.82 -3.30 -13.71
N VAL A 231 -17.04 -4.13 -14.74
CA VAL A 231 -16.89 -3.74 -16.16
C VAL A 231 -17.83 -2.58 -16.48
N ASP A 232 -19.13 -2.70 -16.13
CA ASP A 232 -20.15 -1.68 -16.41
C ASP A 232 -19.83 -0.35 -15.71
N VAL A 233 -19.41 -0.37 -14.45
CA VAL A 233 -19.06 0.83 -13.69
C VAL A 233 -17.87 1.55 -14.33
N ILE A 234 -16.79 0.82 -14.66
CA ILE A 234 -15.61 1.43 -15.28
C ILE A 234 -15.94 1.98 -16.67
N ALA A 235 -16.70 1.23 -17.48
CA ALA A 235 -17.08 1.66 -18.83
C ALA A 235 -17.90 2.96 -18.82
N ARG A 236 -18.92 3.05 -17.98
CA ARG A 236 -19.73 4.28 -17.84
C ARG A 236 -18.90 5.45 -17.35
N GLU A 237 -18.14 5.24 -16.31
CA GLU A 237 -17.33 6.30 -15.71
C GLU A 237 -16.29 6.87 -16.68
N VAL A 238 -15.58 6.03 -17.45
CA VAL A 238 -14.58 6.52 -18.40
C VAL A 238 -15.22 7.27 -19.55
N VAL A 239 -16.39 6.81 -20.04
CA VAL A 239 -17.16 7.50 -21.08
C VAL A 239 -17.63 8.87 -20.61
N ASP A 240 -18.28 8.93 -19.43
CA ASP A 240 -18.81 10.18 -18.87
C ASP A 240 -17.69 11.19 -18.59
N ARG A 241 -16.56 10.74 -18.02
CA ARG A 241 -15.39 11.58 -17.75
C ARG A 241 -14.76 12.13 -19.04
N THR A 242 -14.76 11.35 -20.11
CA THR A 242 -14.21 11.82 -21.40
C THR A 242 -15.19 12.77 -22.09
N ALA A 243 -16.48 12.43 -22.10
CA ALA A 243 -17.54 13.22 -22.76
C ALA A 243 -17.65 14.64 -22.19
N ILE A 244 -17.50 14.81 -20.85
CA ILE A 244 -17.60 16.12 -20.21
C ILE A 244 -16.49 17.07 -20.67
N LEU A 245 -15.33 16.57 -21.11
CA LEU A 245 -14.18 17.38 -21.54
C LEU A 245 -14.47 18.20 -22.80
N PHE A 246 -15.38 17.73 -23.65
CA PHE A 246 -15.79 18.51 -24.84
C PHE A 246 -16.53 19.80 -24.46
N LYS A 247 -17.15 19.84 -23.29
CA LYS A 247 -17.85 21.01 -22.73
C LYS A 247 -17.01 21.78 -21.74
N ALA A 248 -15.79 21.30 -21.42
CA ALA A 248 -14.92 21.93 -20.46
C ALA A 248 -14.42 23.28 -20.97
N ILE A 249 -14.48 24.28 -20.08
CA ILE A 249 -13.89 25.59 -20.31
C ILE A 249 -12.55 25.69 -19.59
N LYS A 250 -11.63 26.45 -20.14
CA LYS A 250 -10.34 26.70 -19.52
C LYS A 250 -10.53 27.71 -18.39
N PRO A 251 -10.30 27.37 -17.12
CA PRO A 251 -10.44 28.31 -16.03
C PRO A 251 -9.39 29.41 -16.15
N LYS A 252 -9.71 30.63 -15.67
CA LYS A 252 -8.72 31.70 -15.54
C LYS A 252 -7.82 31.35 -14.33
N GLY A 253 -6.50 31.50 -14.53
CA GLY A 253 -5.56 31.44 -13.42
C GLY A 253 -5.72 32.62 -12.47
N GLY A 254 -5.44 32.44 -11.20
CA GLY A 254 -5.50 33.48 -10.18
C GLY A 254 -5.83 32.95 -8.80
N GLU A 255 -5.79 33.81 -7.82
CA GLU A 255 -6.22 33.51 -6.45
C GLU A 255 -7.77 33.51 -6.41
N MET A 256 -8.35 32.42 -5.94
CA MET A 256 -9.79 32.25 -5.86
C MET A 256 -10.18 31.22 -4.80
N PRO A 257 -11.38 31.32 -4.20
CA PRO A 257 -11.93 30.26 -3.36
C PRO A 257 -12.11 28.97 -4.16
N VAL A 258 -11.70 27.83 -3.57
CA VAL A 258 -11.76 26.51 -4.21
C VAL A 258 -12.54 25.54 -3.33
N VAL A 259 -13.52 24.86 -3.91
CA VAL A 259 -14.19 23.70 -3.29
C VAL A 259 -13.54 22.42 -3.82
N MET A 260 -13.00 21.64 -2.93
CA MET A 260 -12.42 20.34 -3.28
C MET A 260 -13.43 19.23 -2.97
N GLY A 261 -13.96 18.58 -4.01
CA GLY A 261 -14.81 17.41 -3.86
C GLY A 261 -14.01 16.18 -3.43
N SER A 262 -14.70 15.17 -2.90
CA SER A 262 -14.08 13.87 -2.57
C SER A 262 -13.52 13.18 -3.83
N GLY A 263 -12.54 12.30 -3.65
CA GLY A 263 -11.89 11.55 -4.73
C GLY A 263 -10.55 12.13 -5.14
N GLY A 264 -10.42 12.72 -6.34
CA GLY A 264 -9.14 13.21 -6.89
C GLY A 264 -8.44 14.26 -6.03
N SER A 265 -9.18 15.06 -5.24
CA SER A 265 -8.62 15.99 -4.26
C SER A 265 -7.85 15.29 -3.12
N GLY A 266 -8.09 14.00 -2.89
CA GLY A 266 -7.32 13.18 -1.96
C GLY A 266 -5.83 13.10 -2.33
N ILE A 267 -5.50 13.25 -3.61
CA ILE A 267 -4.09 13.33 -4.07
C ILE A 267 -3.43 14.59 -3.51
N LEU A 268 -4.12 15.74 -3.48
CA LEU A 268 -3.58 16.95 -2.89
C LEU A 268 -3.34 16.77 -1.38
N LEU A 269 -4.26 16.12 -0.66
CA LEU A 269 -4.06 15.78 0.75
C LEU A 269 -2.83 14.86 0.94
N HIS A 270 -2.66 13.88 0.06
CA HIS A 270 -1.54 12.95 0.07
C HIS A 270 -0.20 13.70 -0.12
N GLU A 271 -0.08 14.49 -1.17
CA GLU A 271 1.16 15.19 -1.54
C GLU A 271 1.49 16.36 -0.62
N ALA A 272 0.50 17.20 -0.31
CA ALA A 272 0.76 18.43 0.46
C ALA A 272 0.94 18.18 1.96
N ILE A 273 0.29 17.16 2.51
CA ILE A 273 0.21 16.93 3.95
C ILE A 273 0.68 15.54 4.34
N GLY A 274 0.21 14.51 3.63
CA GLY A 274 0.45 13.11 3.99
C GLY A 274 1.92 12.76 4.13
N HIS A 275 2.74 13.06 3.14
CA HIS A 275 4.19 12.85 3.21
C HIS A 275 4.87 13.69 4.27
N ALA A 276 4.37 14.89 4.56
CA ALA A 276 4.93 15.76 5.58
C ALA A 276 4.71 15.23 7.02
N PHE A 277 3.78 14.28 7.20
CA PHE A 277 3.51 13.61 8.48
C PHE A 277 4.21 12.26 8.64
N GLU A 278 5.00 11.81 7.68
CA GLU A 278 5.84 10.63 7.82
C GLU A 278 7.00 10.94 8.76
N ALA A 279 7.15 10.12 9.80
CA ALA A 279 7.99 10.45 10.94
C ALA A 279 9.50 10.41 10.67
N ASP A 280 9.95 9.77 9.58
CA ASP A 280 11.35 9.77 9.16
C ASP A 280 11.82 11.16 8.70
N PHE A 281 10.95 11.98 8.10
CA PHE A 281 11.21 13.39 7.80
C PHE A 281 11.15 14.25 9.06
N ASN A 282 10.15 14.00 9.91
CA ASN A 282 9.93 14.82 11.11
C ASN A 282 11.05 14.65 12.15
N ARG A 283 11.55 13.44 12.40
CA ARG A 283 12.64 13.21 13.34
C ARG A 283 14.01 13.78 12.87
N LYS A 284 14.12 14.13 11.60
CA LYS A 284 15.32 14.76 11.01
C LYS A 284 15.15 16.27 10.79
N ASP A 285 14.07 16.86 11.30
CA ASP A 285 13.73 18.27 11.13
C ASP A 285 13.64 18.74 9.65
N ILE A 286 13.24 17.85 8.74
CA ILE A 286 13.09 18.14 7.32
C ILE A 286 11.67 18.63 7.00
N SER A 287 10.66 18.14 7.75
CA SER A 287 9.27 18.55 7.56
C SER A 287 8.97 19.87 8.25
N ILE A 288 8.12 20.70 7.63
CA ILE A 288 7.58 21.92 8.26
C ILE A 288 6.75 21.63 9.52
N PHE A 289 6.35 20.39 9.73
CA PHE A 289 5.58 19.92 10.88
C PHE A 289 6.43 19.34 12.01
N SER A 290 7.76 19.29 11.89
CA SER A 290 8.65 18.62 12.85
C SER A 290 8.49 19.12 14.29
N SER A 291 8.15 20.40 14.50
CA SER A 291 7.92 21.02 15.80
C SER A 291 6.44 21.31 16.10
N GLN A 292 5.51 20.75 15.35
CA GLN A 292 4.10 21.09 15.42
C GLN A 292 3.24 20.05 16.17
N LEU A 293 3.84 18.98 16.68
CA LEU A 293 3.12 17.96 17.46
C LEU A 293 2.39 18.61 18.64
N ASN A 294 1.12 18.26 18.85
CA ASN A 294 0.20 18.82 19.83
C ASN A 294 -0.16 20.31 19.62
N LYS A 295 0.11 20.85 18.44
CA LYS A 295 -0.30 22.22 18.09
C LYS A 295 -1.42 22.22 17.05
N LYS A 296 -2.21 23.30 17.03
CA LYS A 296 -3.23 23.52 16.02
C LYS A 296 -2.56 23.83 14.68
N VAL A 297 -2.82 22.99 13.67
CA VAL A 297 -2.23 23.08 12.32
C VAL A 297 -3.25 23.42 11.25
N CYS A 298 -4.54 23.27 11.55
CA CYS A 298 -5.63 23.64 10.63
C CYS A 298 -6.92 23.94 11.41
N ASN A 299 -8.05 24.08 10.68
CA ASN A 299 -9.35 24.35 11.29
C ASN A 299 -9.80 23.19 12.19
N GLU A 300 -10.47 23.50 13.32
CA GLU A 300 -10.94 22.53 14.31
C GLU A 300 -11.99 21.52 13.80
N HIS A 301 -12.61 21.78 12.68
CA HIS A 301 -13.55 20.82 12.06
C HIS A 301 -12.85 19.74 11.23
N ILE A 302 -11.52 19.80 11.12
CA ILE A 302 -10.73 18.89 10.27
C ILE A 302 -10.13 17.76 11.10
N ASN A 303 -10.44 16.53 10.67
CA ASN A 303 -9.80 15.30 11.13
C ASN A 303 -9.13 14.64 9.94
N VAL A 304 -7.84 14.33 10.06
CA VAL A 304 -7.07 13.56 9.07
C VAL A 304 -6.63 12.25 9.70
N VAL A 305 -6.92 11.16 9.02
CA VAL A 305 -6.55 9.82 9.47
C VAL A 305 -5.75 9.08 8.40
N ASP A 306 -4.91 8.18 8.84
CA ASP A 306 -4.34 7.14 8.02
C ASP A 306 -4.84 5.78 8.51
N ASP A 307 -5.47 4.99 7.64
CA ASP A 307 -6.21 3.80 8.03
C ASP A 307 -5.76 2.57 7.24
N GLY A 308 -5.01 1.69 7.89
CA GLY A 308 -4.60 0.39 7.37
C GLY A 308 -5.64 -0.73 7.59
N THR A 309 -6.87 -0.41 8.06
CA THR A 309 -7.86 -1.43 8.47
C THR A 309 -9.07 -1.57 7.55
N ILE A 310 -9.22 -0.71 6.56
CA ILE A 310 -10.38 -0.68 5.65
C ILE A 310 -10.41 -1.97 4.82
N PRO A 311 -11.47 -2.80 4.91
CA PRO A 311 -11.52 -4.08 4.19
C PRO A 311 -11.28 -3.91 2.69
N PHE A 312 -10.40 -4.74 2.14
CA PHE A 312 -10.05 -4.79 0.71
C PHE A 312 -9.44 -3.50 0.13
N ASN A 313 -9.24 -2.46 0.92
CA ASN A 313 -8.62 -1.24 0.44
C ASN A 313 -7.16 -1.50 0.03
N ARG A 314 -6.69 -0.82 -1.01
CA ARG A 314 -5.32 -0.94 -1.53
C ARG A 314 -4.25 -0.69 -0.46
N GLY A 315 -4.48 0.25 0.46
CA GLY A 315 -3.57 0.60 1.55
C GLY A 315 -3.64 -0.32 2.78
N SER A 316 -4.62 -1.23 2.85
CA SER A 316 -4.82 -2.06 4.03
C SER A 316 -3.75 -3.13 4.20
N VAL A 317 -3.43 -3.44 5.45
CA VAL A 317 -2.49 -4.50 5.81
C VAL A 317 -2.99 -5.25 7.06
N ASN A 318 -2.75 -6.55 7.10
CA ASN A 318 -2.91 -7.32 8.34
C ASN A 318 -1.79 -6.96 9.31
N PHE A 319 -0.54 -7.04 8.84
CA PHE A 319 0.65 -6.52 9.51
C PHE A 319 1.45 -5.68 8.53
N ASP A 320 2.11 -4.64 9.02
CA ASP A 320 3.09 -3.89 8.25
C ASP A 320 4.40 -4.69 8.09
N ASP A 321 5.38 -4.12 7.40
CA ASP A 321 6.63 -4.83 7.09
C ASP A 321 7.64 -4.82 8.26
N GLU A 322 7.18 -4.44 9.45
CA GLU A 322 7.88 -4.53 10.73
C GLU A 322 7.14 -5.40 11.76
N GLY A 323 6.03 -6.02 11.35
CA GLY A 323 5.23 -6.90 12.20
C GLY A 323 4.25 -6.17 13.13
N VAL A 324 3.93 -4.93 12.84
CA VAL A 324 2.92 -4.14 13.55
C VAL A 324 1.56 -4.30 12.88
N GLU A 325 0.52 -4.57 13.64
CA GLU A 325 -0.83 -4.72 13.11
C GLU A 325 -1.32 -3.42 12.45
N GLY A 326 -1.97 -3.53 11.28
CA GLY A 326 -2.60 -2.40 10.63
C GLY A 326 -3.65 -1.76 11.54
N GLN A 327 -3.61 -0.44 11.66
CA GLN A 327 -4.49 0.32 12.56
C GLN A 327 -4.96 1.61 11.89
N LYS A 328 -5.95 2.26 12.51
CA LYS A 328 -6.40 3.61 12.17
C LYS A 328 -5.71 4.61 13.09
N THR A 329 -4.89 5.47 12.50
CA THR A 329 -4.13 6.51 13.21
C THR A 329 -4.72 7.88 12.90
N TYR A 330 -5.13 8.62 13.93
CA TYR A 330 -5.45 10.03 13.79
C TYR A 330 -4.16 10.84 13.73
N ILE A 331 -3.90 11.41 12.58
CA ILE A 331 -2.77 12.32 12.37
C ILE A 331 -3.15 13.71 12.88
N VAL A 332 -4.30 14.21 12.44
CA VAL A 332 -4.91 15.46 12.91
C VAL A 332 -6.26 15.15 13.51
N ARG A 333 -6.52 15.64 14.68
CA ARG A 333 -7.83 15.56 15.35
C ARG A 333 -8.27 16.94 15.81
N GLU A 334 -9.46 17.36 15.37
CA GLU A 334 -10.01 18.70 15.69
C GLU A 334 -9.01 19.82 15.41
N GLY A 335 -8.33 19.72 14.27
CA GLY A 335 -7.33 20.70 13.82
C GLY A 335 -5.96 20.63 14.51
N VAL A 336 -5.78 19.74 15.50
CA VAL A 336 -4.52 19.57 16.24
C VAL A 336 -3.74 18.37 15.67
N LEU A 337 -2.45 18.55 15.43
CA LEU A 337 -1.55 17.46 15.03
C LEU A 337 -1.28 16.54 16.24
N THR A 338 -1.86 15.36 16.23
CA THR A 338 -1.82 14.43 17.38
C THR A 338 -0.82 13.30 17.22
N SER A 339 -0.40 12.99 15.99
CA SER A 339 0.57 11.92 15.71
C SER A 339 1.27 12.16 14.38
N TYR A 340 2.43 11.56 14.24
CA TYR A 340 3.02 11.25 12.94
C TYR A 340 2.73 9.79 12.56
N LEU A 341 3.10 9.39 11.34
CA LEU A 341 3.10 8.00 10.91
C LEU A 341 4.45 7.38 11.26
N HIS A 342 4.44 6.39 12.15
CA HIS A 342 5.65 5.85 12.76
C HIS A 342 5.99 4.44 12.26
N ASP A 343 7.26 4.27 11.91
CA ASP A 343 7.95 3.00 11.90
C ASP A 343 8.57 2.72 13.29
N ARG A 344 9.27 1.60 13.43
CA ARG A 344 9.93 1.21 14.68
C ARG A 344 10.99 2.23 15.15
N ILE A 345 11.78 2.78 14.24
CA ILE A 345 12.86 3.71 14.57
C ILE A 345 12.30 5.04 15.06
N SER A 346 11.36 5.60 14.30
CA SER A 346 10.74 6.87 14.67
C SER A 346 9.87 6.76 15.92
N ALA A 347 9.17 5.62 16.10
CA ALA A 347 8.41 5.36 17.33
C ALA A 347 9.32 5.35 18.56
N LYS A 348 10.49 4.70 18.49
CA LYS A 348 11.51 4.72 19.55
C LYS A 348 12.01 6.13 19.82
N HIS A 349 12.29 6.90 18.77
CA HIS A 349 12.76 8.30 18.88
C HIS A 349 11.76 9.21 19.63
N TYR A 350 10.47 9.08 19.32
CA TYR A 350 9.41 9.89 19.94
C TYR A 350 8.85 9.27 21.24
N GLY A 351 9.29 8.09 21.66
CA GLY A 351 8.80 7.39 22.85
C GLY A 351 7.33 6.95 22.74
N VAL A 352 6.88 6.61 21.54
CA VAL A 352 5.51 6.18 21.24
C VAL A 352 5.48 4.78 20.63
N ASN A 353 4.29 4.22 20.41
CA ASN A 353 4.14 2.95 19.69
C ASN A 353 4.18 3.16 18.18
N PRO A 354 4.70 2.19 17.40
CA PRO A 354 4.57 2.20 15.94
C PRO A 354 3.10 2.21 15.50
N THR A 355 2.83 2.84 14.37
CA THR A 355 1.47 3.07 13.86
C THR A 355 1.03 2.09 12.77
N GLY A 356 1.82 1.03 12.47
CA GLY A 356 1.52 0.08 11.40
C GLY A 356 1.83 0.66 10.01
N ASN A 357 2.74 1.61 9.95
CA ASN A 357 3.12 2.34 8.74
C ASN A 357 4.51 1.97 8.21
N GLY A 358 5.23 1.04 8.86
CA GLY A 358 6.49 0.53 8.35
C GLY A 358 6.27 -0.18 7.01
N ARG A 359 6.81 0.37 5.92
CA ARG A 359 6.59 -0.16 4.57
C ARG A 359 7.90 -0.27 3.81
N ARG A 360 8.12 -1.42 3.18
CA ARG A 360 9.16 -1.69 2.19
C ARG A 360 8.60 -1.51 0.79
N ASP A 361 9.43 -1.15 -0.14
CA ASP A 361 9.10 -1.26 -1.57
C ASP A 361 9.12 -2.75 -1.97
N THR A 362 10.25 -3.40 -1.70
CA THR A 362 10.44 -4.86 -1.83
C THR A 362 11.37 -5.36 -0.72
N PHE A 363 11.65 -6.67 -0.69
CA PHE A 363 12.68 -7.24 0.21
C PHE A 363 14.08 -6.62 0.02
N ARG A 364 14.31 -5.86 -1.04
CA ARG A 364 15.60 -5.16 -1.30
C ARG A 364 15.73 -3.86 -0.51
N ASN A 365 14.64 -3.38 0.10
CA ASN A 365 14.57 -2.06 0.70
C ASN A 365 14.33 -2.11 2.21
N LEU A 366 14.88 -1.12 2.93
CA LEU A 366 14.55 -0.86 4.32
C LEU A 366 13.08 -0.44 4.45
N PRO A 367 12.38 -0.84 5.51
CA PRO A 367 11.07 -0.26 5.84
C PRO A 367 11.26 1.18 6.30
N ILE A 368 10.37 2.04 5.86
CA ILE A 368 10.27 3.44 6.26
C ILE A 368 8.79 3.77 6.51
N PRO A 369 8.48 4.82 7.29
CA PRO A 369 7.09 5.24 7.47
C PRO A 369 6.46 5.62 6.14
N ARG A 370 5.30 5.06 5.82
CA ARG A 370 4.54 5.40 4.61
C ARG A 370 3.04 5.31 4.89
N MET A 371 2.30 6.20 4.23
CA MET A 371 0.84 6.20 4.28
C MET A 371 0.23 4.86 3.85
N ARG A 372 -0.91 4.52 4.46
CA ARG A 372 -1.78 3.39 4.09
C ARG A 372 -2.97 3.89 3.27
N ALA A 373 -4.01 4.34 3.93
CA ALA A 373 -5.13 5.02 3.31
C ALA A 373 -5.39 6.32 4.07
N THR A 374 -4.78 7.41 3.59
CA THR A 374 -4.90 8.71 4.21
C THR A 374 -6.10 9.46 3.64
N TYR A 375 -6.98 9.92 4.50
CA TYR A 375 -8.16 10.69 4.12
C TYR A 375 -8.59 11.66 5.22
N MET A 376 -9.34 12.68 4.80
CA MET A 376 -10.06 13.57 5.70
C MET A 376 -11.41 12.94 6.03
N GLU A 377 -11.74 12.83 7.31
CA GLU A 377 -13.05 12.33 7.73
C GLU A 377 -14.16 13.30 7.31
N ALA A 378 -15.35 12.74 7.04
CA ALA A 378 -16.52 13.56 6.79
C ALA A 378 -16.83 14.43 8.02
N GLY A 379 -17.02 15.73 7.80
CA GLY A 379 -17.46 16.64 8.83
C GLY A 379 -18.95 16.51 9.12
N ASN A 380 -19.42 17.30 10.06
CA ASN A 380 -20.85 17.37 10.47
C ASN A 380 -21.64 18.42 9.69
N MET A 381 -21.01 19.16 8.78
CA MET A 381 -21.68 20.19 7.97
C MET A 381 -22.36 19.54 6.75
N LYS A 382 -23.60 19.98 6.46
CA LYS A 382 -24.29 19.58 5.24
C LYS A 382 -23.62 20.24 4.03
N GLU A 383 -23.51 19.53 2.91
CA GLU A 383 -22.89 20.01 1.66
C GLU A 383 -23.48 21.37 1.21
N ALA A 384 -24.79 21.55 1.28
CA ALA A 384 -25.45 22.81 0.97
C ALA A 384 -24.97 24.00 1.84
N LEU A 385 -24.68 23.75 3.12
CA LEU A 385 -24.15 24.80 4.02
C LEU A 385 -22.69 25.12 3.72
N SER A 386 -21.90 24.13 3.32
CA SER A 386 -20.50 24.33 2.88
C SER A 386 -20.44 25.24 1.65
N LEU A 387 -21.34 25.03 0.67
CA LEU A 387 -21.42 25.86 -0.54
C LEU A 387 -21.91 27.28 -0.28
N ILE A 388 -22.81 27.48 0.69
CA ILE A 388 -23.29 28.83 1.08
C ILE A 388 -22.17 29.67 1.69
N HIS A 389 -21.29 29.07 2.50
CA HIS A 389 -20.16 29.77 3.09
C HIS A 389 -19.07 30.21 2.09
N ILE A 390 -19.03 29.60 0.91
CA ILE A 390 -18.10 29.96 -0.18
C ILE A 390 -18.61 31.18 -0.97
N SER A 391 -19.91 31.44 -0.94
CA SER A 391 -20.52 32.58 -1.62
C SER A 391 -20.43 33.91 -0.83
N GLU A 392 -19.94 33.89 0.41
CA GLU A 392 -19.74 35.12 1.20
C GLU A 392 -18.31 35.67 1.01
N PRO A 393 -18.12 36.90 0.46
CA PRO A 393 -16.81 37.40 0.04
C PRO A 393 -15.93 37.96 1.18
N THR A 394 -16.09 37.56 2.43
CA THR A 394 -15.55 38.33 3.54
C THR A 394 -14.52 37.67 4.47
N ARG A 395 -14.04 36.44 4.18
CA ARG A 395 -12.88 35.92 4.93
C ARG A 395 -11.99 35.04 4.05
N PRO A 396 -10.78 35.50 3.70
CA PRO A 396 -9.77 34.62 3.15
C PRO A 396 -9.37 33.58 4.21
N LEU A 397 -9.57 32.31 3.92
CA LEU A 397 -8.96 31.22 4.67
C LEU A 397 -7.49 31.21 4.27
N TYR A 398 -6.65 31.83 5.05
CA TYR A 398 -5.20 31.68 4.94
C TYR A 398 -4.86 30.24 5.35
N ILE A 399 -4.41 29.43 4.41
CA ILE A 399 -3.54 28.30 4.67
C ILE A 399 -2.15 28.92 4.81
N SER A 400 -1.74 29.18 6.03
CA SER A 400 -0.37 29.58 6.35
C SER A 400 0.45 28.36 6.64
#